data_8c6f0c087eb41d3f41c0e107ba42655c
#
_entry.id   8c6f0c087eb41d3f41c0e107ba42655c
#
_cell.length_a   1.000
_cell.length_b   1.000
_cell.length_c   1.000
_cell.angle_alpha   90.00
_cell.angle_beta   90.00
_cell.angle_gamma   90.00
#
_symmetry.space_group_name_H-M   'P 1'
#
loop_
_entity.id
_entity.type
_entity.pdbx_description
1 polymer ?
#
loop_
_entity_poly.entity_id
_entity_poly.type
_entity_poly.pdbx_seq_one_letter_code
_entity_poly.pdbx_strand_id
1 'polypeptide(L)'
;EGYRATIAGHDLPVDGVTIGDIAVRHVDQPHGYIYSSGFRFDLQGKSIAYATDFHEMTEAMIALYAGVDCLVIDALRERPHPTHTHLAQTLEAIARIRPGQAILTHMDNSMDYQTLRAVLPEGVEPGYDGLTVRI
;
A
#
# COMPACT_ATOMS: atom_id res chain seq x y z
N GLU A 1 20.08 22.74 -25.52
CA GLU A 1 19.21 21.74 -26.16
C GLU A 1 18.75 20.77 -25.11
N GLY A 2 17.46 20.85 -24.71
CA GLY A 2 16.88 19.92 -23.74
C GLY A 2 16.60 18.56 -24.36
N TYR A 3 16.79 17.50 -23.60
CA TYR A 3 16.35 16.15 -24.01
C TYR A 3 14.84 16.14 -24.24
N ARG A 4 14.38 15.61 -25.37
CA ARG A 4 12.95 15.33 -25.58
C ARG A 4 12.51 14.20 -24.65
N ALA A 5 11.36 14.39 -24.00
CA ALA A 5 10.73 13.30 -23.26
C ALA A 5 10.49 12.11 -24.21
N THR A 6 10.91 10.92 -23.78
CA THR A 6 10.73 9.67 -24.52
C THR A 6 9.47 8.92 -24.12
N ILE A 7 8.75 9.40 -23.09
CA ILE A 7 7.48 8.87 -22.59
C ILE A 7 6.40 9.93 -22.72
N ALA A 8 5.21 9.52 -23.16
CA ALA A 8 4.00 10.32 -23.07
C ALA A 8 3.27 10.00 -21.76
N GLY A 9 3.00 11.02 -20.96
CA GLY A 9 2.14 10.89 -19.77
C GLY A 9 0.68 10.85 -20.17
N HIS A 10 -0.10 9.99 -19.51
CA HIS A 10 -1.55 9.94 -19.62
C HIS A 10 -2.15 9.95 -18.23
N ASP A 11 -3.27 10.65 -18.05
CA ASP A 11 -4.04 10.60 -16.81
C ASP A 11 -4.60 9.18 -16.62
N LEU A 12 -4.55 8.70 -15.37
CA LEU A 12 -5.15 7.42 -15.03
C LEU A 12 -6.68 7.59 -14.97
N PRO A 13 -7.47 6.79 -15.73
CA PRO A 13 -8.92 6.91 -15.71
C PRO A 13 -9.51 6.65 -14.31
N VAL A 14 -10.51 7.43 -13.90
CA VAL A 14 -11.17 7.30 -12.58
C VAL A 14 -11.70 5.88 -12.35
N ASP A 15 -12.23 5.24 -13.38
CA ASP A 15 -12.76 3.87 -13.32
C ASP A 15 -11.64 2.80 -13.37
N GLY A 16 -10.36 3.23 -13.44
CA GLY A 16 -9.22 2.32 -13.57
C GLY A 16 -8.90 1.96 -15.03
N VAL A 17 -7.96 1.03 -15.17
CA VAL A 17 -7.45 0.57 -16.46
C VAL A 17 -7.21 -0.93 -16.44
N THR A 18 -7.27 -1.59 -17.59
CA THR A 18 -6.86 -2.98 -17.73
C THR A 18 -5.52 -3.05 -18.47
N ILE A 19 -4.54 -3.73 -17.88
CA ILE A 19 -3.21 -3.94 -18.46
C ILE A 19 -3.02 -5.44 -18.67
N GLY A 20 -3.07 -5.89 -19.92
CA GLY A 20 -3.21 -7.31 -20.22
C GLY A 20 -4.51 -7.85 -19.63
N ASP A 21 -4.43 -8.81 -18.72
CA ASP A 21 -5.59 -9.39 -18.01
C ASP A 21 -5.78 -8.83 -16.60
N ILE A 22 -4.93 -7.88 -16.18
CA ILE A 22 -4.96 -7.29 -14.84
C ILE A 22 -5.87 -6.06 -14.84
N ALA A 23 -6.93 -6.07 -14.04
CA ALA A 23 -7.70 -4.88 -13.75
C ALA A 23 -6.98 -4.05 -12.67
N VAL A 24 -6.72 -2.78 -12.96
CA VAL A 24 -6.03 -1.86 -12.06
C VAL A 24 -6.98 -0.73 -11.68
N ARG A 25 -7.22 -0.55 -10.39
CA ARG A 25 -7.97 0.58 -9.83
C ARG A 25 -7.08 1.37 -8.90
N HIS A 26 -7.37 2.64 -8.72
CA HIS A 26 -6.57 3.53 -7.88
C HIS A 26 -7.42 4.41 -6.99
N VAL A 27 -6.78 5.05 -6.01
CA VAL A 27 -7.37 6.04 -5.12
C VAL A 27 -6.30 7.05 -4.72
N ASP A 28 -6.70 8.31 -4.58
CA ASP A 28 -5.84 9.34 -4.03
C ASP A 28 -5.63 9.12 -2.53
N GLN A 29 -4.38 9.20 -2.10
CA GLN A 29 -3.95 9.02 -0.72
C GLN A 29 -3.37 10.33 -0.18
N PRO A 30 -3.87 10.86 0.96
CA PRO A 30 -3.31 12.06 1.57
C PRO A 30 -1.85 11.87 2.00
N HIS A 31 -0.94 12.71 1.51
CA HIS A 31 0.48 12.66 1.82
C HIS A 31 1.04 14.06 2.13
N GLY A 32 0.81 14.52 3.35
CA GLY A 32 1.13 15.89 3.73
C GLY A 32 0.32 16.92 2.94
N TYR A 33 1.00 17.73 2.13
CA TYR A 33 0.37 18.77 1.29
C TYR A 33 0.07 18.31 -0.14
N ILE A 34 0.38 17.06 -0.46
CA ILE A 34 0.16 16.46 -1.78
C ILE A 34 -0.66 15.18 -1.64
N TYR A 35 -1.00 14.59 -2.76
CA TYR A 35 -1.57 13.25 -2.84
C TYR A 35 -0.59 12.30 -3.51
N SER A 36 -0.52 11.08 -3.02
CA SER A 36 0.04 9.93 -3.71
C SER A 36 -1.09 9.09 -4.30
N SER A 37 -0.77 8.04 -5.04
CA SER A 37 -1.78 7.11 -5.57
C SER A 37 -1.57 5.73 -4.96
N GLY A 38 -2.64 5.19 -4.39
CA GLY A 38 -2.70 3.79 -4.01
C GLY A 38 -3.41 2.97 -5.06
N PHE A 39 -3.06 1.68 -5.16
CA PHE A 39 -3.52 0.82 -6.24
C PHE A 39 -4.12 -0.47 -5.72
N ARG A 40 -5.10 -0.99 -6.47
CA ARG A 40 -5.56 -2.36 -6.35
C ARG A 40 -5.46 -3.04 -7.70
N PHE A 41 -4.94 -4.25 -7.70
CA PHE A 41 -4.76 -5.13 -8.86
C PHE A 41 -5.63 -6.37 -8.68
N ASP A 42 -6.47 -6.67 -9.65
CA ASP A 42 -7.31 -7.86 -9.65
C ASP A 42 -7.00 -8.73 -10.88
N LEU A 43 -6.75 -10.02 -10.67
CA LEU A 43 -6.47 -11.00 -11.72
C LEU A 43 -7.04 -12.37 -11.33
N GLN A 44 -7.91 -12.95 -12.16
CA GLN A 44 -8.43 -14.32 -12.00
C GLN A 44 -8.99 -14.61 -10.59
N GLY A 45 -9.68 -13.65 -9.99
CA GLY A 45 -10.26 -13.78 -8.65
C GLY A 45 -9.28 -13.59 -7.49
N LYS A 46 -8.04 -13.23 -7.78
CA LYS A 46 -7.01 -12.84 -6.81
C LYS A 46 -6.78 -11.33 -6.83
N SER A 47 -6.38 -10.79 -5.71
CA SER A 47 -6.24 -9.34 -5.55
C SER A 47 -5.07 -8.93 -4.67
N ILE A 48 -4.37 -7.87 -5.11
CA ILE A 48 -3.30 -7.22 -4.35
C ILE A 48 -3.62 -5.73 -4.25
N ALA A 49 -3.40 -5.13 -3.09
CA ALA A 49 -3.37 -3.68 -2.94
C ALA A 49 -1.97 -3.21 -2.54
N TYR A 50 -1.60 -2.02 -3.05
CA TYR A 50 -0.35 -1.34 -2.75
C TYR A 50 -0.66 0.08 -2.26
N ALA A 51 -0.35 0.36 -1.01
CA ALA A 51 -0.71 1.59 -0.31
C ALA A 51 0.51 2.13 0.45
N THR A 52 1.29 3.00 -0.20
CA THR A 52 2.45 3.67 0.41
C THR A 52 2.33 5.18 0.27
N ASP A 53 3.10 5.90 1.08
CA ASP A 53 3.14 7.37 1.03
C ASP A 53 1.79 8.01 1.38
N PHE A 54 1.24 7.66 2.54
CA PHE A 54 0.04 8.30 3.08
C PHE A 54 0.13 8.48 4.60
N HIS A 55 -0.59 9.46 5.13
CA HIS A 55 -0.64 9.73 6.58
C HIS A 55 -2.03 9.53 7.19
N GLU A 56 -3.05 9.40 6.35
CA GLU A 56 -4.44 9.19 6.75
C GLU A 56 -5.09 8.11 5.88
N MET A 57 -5.75 7.15 6.51
CA MET A 57 -6.53 6.12 5.82
C MET A 57 -7.97 6.60 5.63
N THR A 58 -8.30 7.02 4.40
CA THR A 58 -9.64 7.50 4.05
C THR A 58 -10.64 6.37 3.85
N GLU A 59 -11.94 6.68 3.91
CA GLU A 59 -13.00 5.70 3.62
C GLU A 59 -12.93 5.18 2.17
N ALA A 60 -12.51 6.02 1.22
CA ALA A 60 -12.30 5.60 -0.17
C ALA A 60 -11.18 4.56 -0.28
N MET A 61 -10.07 4.75 0.45
CA MET A 61 -8.98 3.77 0.53
C MET A 61 -9.44 2.45 1.16
N ILE A 62 -10.16 2.52 2.29
CA ILE A 62 -10.75 1.33 2.93
C ILE A 62 -11.65 0.57 1.96
N ALA A 63 -12.55 1.28 1.25
CA ALA A 63 -13.46 0.67 0.29
C ALA A 63 -12.73 -0.01 -0.87
N LEU A 64 -11.67 0.63 -1.40
CA LEU A 64 -10.88 0.07 -2.50
C LEU A 64 -10.11 -1.18 -2.07
N TYR A 65 -9.50 -1.15 -0.89
CA TYR A 65 -8.61 -2.22 -0.42
C TYR A 65 -9.34 -3.35 0.32
N ALA A 66 -10.65 -3.18 0.63
CA ALA A 66 -11.42 -4.15 1.40
C ALA A 66 -11.26 -5.58 0.89
N GLY A 67 -10.87 -6.49 1.78
CA GLY A 67 -10.83 -7.94 1.55
C GLY A 67 -9.87 -8.41 0.46
N VAL A 68 -8.83 -7.64 0.11
CA VAL A 68 -7.80 -8.11 -0.84
C VAL A 68 -7.05 -9.32 -0.29
N ASP A 69 -6.56 -10.21 -1.17
CA ASP A 69 -5.77 -11.38 -0.74
C ASP A 69 -4.44 -10.94 -0.12
N CYS A 70 -3.79 -9.91 -0.66
CA CYS A 70 -2.55 -9.36 -0.12
C CYS A 70 -2.59 -7.82 -0.12
N LEU A 71 -2.22 -7.22 1.00
CA LEU A 71 -2.06 -5.77 1.17
C LEU A 71 -0.59 -5.45 1.44
N VAL A 72 0.04 -4.67 0.58
CA VAL A 72 1.35 -4.05 0.85
C VAL A 72 1.10 -2.63 1.32
N ILE A 73 1.50 -2.30 2.54
CA ILE A 73 1.07 -1.06 3.20
C ILE A 73 2.22 -0.35 3.93
N ASP A 74 2.20 0.98 3.88
CA ASP A 74 3.12 1.88 4.60
C ASP A 74 3.05 1.65 6.13
N ALA A 75 4.22 1.58 6.77
CA ALA A 75 4.39 1.57 8.21
C ALA A 75 5.74 2.18 8.57
N LEU A 76 5.89 3.48 8.37
CA LEU A 76 7.19 4.14 8.39
C LEU A 76 7.99 3.87 9.68
N ARG A 77 7.34 3.97 10.85
CA ARG A 77 7.98 3.81 12.18
C ARG A 77 6.92 3.65 13.29
N GLU A 78 7.35 3.37 14.51
CA GLU A 78 6.43 3.27 15.66
C GLU A 78 5.82 4.62 16.07
N ARG A 79 6.59 5.72 15.97
CA ARG A 79 6.16 7.06 16.40
C ARG A 79 5.45 7.80 15.26
N PRO A 80 4.45 8.66 15.57
CA PRO A 80 3.75 9.46 14.58
C PRO A 80 4.69 10.25 13.65
N HIS A 81 4.26 10.40 12.39
CA HIS A 81 4.93 11.16 11.36
C HIS A 81 3.92 12.09 10.66
N PRO A 82 4.29 13.30 10.22
CA PRO A 82 3.34 14.26 9.66
C PRO A 82 2.82 13.89 8.27
N THR A 83 3.52 13.05 7.53
CA THR A 83 3.19 12.72 6.13
C THR A 83 3.06 11.22 5.85
N HIS A 84 3.45 10.36 6.80
CA HIS A 84 3.35 8.91 6.69
C HIS A 84 2.59 8.30 7.85
N THR A 85 1.97 7.18 7.61
CA THR A 85 1.36 6.38 8.67
C THR A 85 2.45 5.75 9.57
N HIS A 86 2.11 5.55 10.82
CA HIS A 86 2.96 4.85 11.78
C HIS A 86 2.34 3.49 12.16
N LEU A 87 3.12 2.60 12.76
CA LEU A 87 2.75 1.22 12.99
C LEU A 87 1.33 1.03 13.57
N ALA A 88 0.98 1.79 14.62
CA ALA A 88 -0.35 1.65 15.24
C ALA A 88 -1.50 2.01 14.28
N GLN A 89 -1.37 3.10 13.52
CA GLN A 89 -2.37 3.49 12.50
C GLN A 89 -2.45 2.44 11.38
N THR A 90 -1.31 1.91 10.95
CA THR A 90 -1.27 0.86 9.93
C THR A 90 -1.99 -0.40 10.40
N LEU A 91 -1.78 -0.84 11.64
CA LEU A 91 -2.47 -2.01 12.21
C LEU A 91 -3.99 -1.77 12.34
N GLU A 92 -4.41 -0.56 12.71
CA GLU A 92 -5.83 -0.19 12.72
C GLU A 92 -6.44 -0.24 11.31
N ALA A 93 -5.73 0.28 10.31
CA ALA A 93 -6.14 0.23 8.91
C ALA A 93 -6.27 -1.23 8.42
N ILE A 94 -5.30 -2.10 8.71
CA ILE A 94 -5.33 -3.52 8.39
C ILE A 94 -6.56 -4.20 9.01
N ALA A 95 -6.87 -3.91 10.27
CA ALA A 95 -8.03 -4.46 10.96
C ALA A 95 -9.37 -4.05 10.30
N ARG A 96 -9.45 -2.86 9.71
CA ARG A 96 -10.62 -2.37 8.95
C ARG A 96 -10.70 -2.97 7.55
N ILE A 97 -9.58 -3.04 6.84
CA ILE A 97 -9.47 -3.58 5.47
C ILE A 97 -9.71 -5.09 5.44
N ARG A 98 -9.23 -5.80 6.45
CA ARG A 98 -9.30 -7.27 6.60
C ARG A 98 -8.75 -8.01 5.38
N PRO A 99 -7.48 -7.78 4.99
CA PRO A 99 -6.84 -8.51 3.91
C PRO A 99 -6.59 -9.97 4.31
N GLY A 100 -6.35 -10.84 3.33
CA GLY A 100 -5.91 -12.22 3.59
C GLY A 100 -4.53 -12.26 4.27
N GLN A 101 -3.62 -11.37 3.85
CA GLN A 101 -2.33 -11.11 4.49
C GLN A 101 -1.92 -9.66 4.27
N ALA A 102 -1.08 -9.11 5.14
CA ALA A 102 -0.54 -7.76 5.01
C ALA A 102 0.99 -7.75 5.14
N ILE A 103 1.65 -7.02 4.26
CA ILE A 103 3.11 -6.83 4.26
C ILE A 103 3.40 -5.36 4.56
N LEU A 104 4.07 -5.12 5.68
CA LEU A 104 4.53 -3.78 6.04
C LEU A 104 5.71 -3.38 5.15
N THR A 105 5.66 -2.17 4.62
CA THR A 105 6.73 -1.63 3.77
C THR A 105 7.03 -0.18 4.12
N HIS A 106 7.96 0.45 3.40
CA HIS A 106 8.36 1.85 3.60
C HIS A 106 8.90 2.14 5.03
N MET A 107 9.41 1.12 5.70
CA MET A 107 9.91 1.19 7.07
C MET A 107 11.25 1.92 7.15
N ASP A 108 11.42 2.80 8.13
CA ASP A 108 12.71 3.39 8.44
C ASP A 108 13.60 2.42 9.24
N ASN A 109 14.83 2.83 9.48
CA ASN A 109 15.84 2.01 10.15
C ASN A 109 15.57 1.75 11.66
N SER A 110 14.53 2.33 12.23
CA SER A 110 14.10 2.04 13.61
C SER A 110 13.18 0.82 13.71
N MET A 111 12.68 0.33 12.57
CA MET A 111 11.76 -0.79 12.46
C MET A 111 12.52 -2.11 12.28
N ASP A 112 13.08 -2.63 13.37
CA ASP A 112 13.84 -3.89 13.34
C ASP A 112 12.95 -5.08 12.96
N TYR A 113 13.36 -5.84 11.93
CA TYR A 113 12.59 -6.96 11.37
C TYR A 113 12.25 -8.04 12.40
N GLN A 114 13.22 -8.46 13.21
CA GLN A 114 13.02 -9.56 14.17
C GLN A 114 12.11 -9.12 15.32
N THR A 115 12.27 -7.88 15.77
CA THR A 115 11.43 -7.28 16.81
C THR A 115 9.98 -7.18 16.32
N LEU A 116 9.76 -6.65 15.12
CA LEU A 116 8.42 -6.55 14.53
C LEU A 116 7.77 -7.92 14.37
N ARG A 117 8.47 -8.86 13.79
CA ARG A 117 7.96 -10.22 13.55
C ARG A 117 7.50 -10.91 14.84
N ALA A 118 8.10 -10.59 15.97
CA ALA A 118 7.76 -11.17 17.27
C ALA A 118 6.47 -10.59 17.89
N VAL A 119 6.04 -9.38 17.47
CA VAL A 119 4.92 -8.65 18.10
C VAL A 119 3.75 -8.38 17.15
N LEU A 120 3.93 -8.55 15.85
CA LEU A 120 2.88 -8.33 14.86
C LEU A 120 1.79 -9.41 14.97
N PRO A 121 0.52 -9.05 14.71
CA PRO A 121 -0.57 -10.02 14.69
C PRO A 121 -0.41 -11.04 13.56
N GLU A 122 -1.08 -12.17 13.69
CA GLU A 122 -1.13 -13.20 12.64
C GLU A 122 -1.62 -12.60 11.31
N GLY A 123 -0.96 -13.00 10.20
CA GLY A 123 -1.24 -12.49 8.86
C GLY A 123 -0.62 -11.13 8.53
N VAL A 124 0.15 -10.54 9.45
CA VAL A 124 0.92 -9.31 9.21
C VAL A 124 2.41 -9.59 9.32
N GLU A 125 3.17 -9.27 8.28
CA GLU A 125 4.62 -9.50 8.24
C GLU A 125 5.38 -8.23 7.84
N PRO A 126 6.56 -7.97 8.42
CA PRO A 126 7.44 -6.93 7.90
C PRO A 126 8.05 -7.39 6.57
N GLY A 127 8.01 -6.52 5.55
CA GLY A 127 8.63 -6.77 4.26
C GLY A 127 10.17 -6.73 4.32
N TYR A 128 10.80 -7.38 3.36
CA TYR A 128 12.25 -7.31 3.14
C TYR A 128 12.58 -7.51 1.66
N ASP A 129 13.76 -7.07 1.24
CA ASP A 129 14.20 -7.17 -0.15
C ASP A 129 14.27 -8.63 -0.60
N GLY A 130 13.56 -8.96 -1.67
CA GLY A 130 13.46 -10.32 -2.19
C GLY A 130 12.33 -11.17 -1.60
N LEU A 131 11.49 -10.62 -0.71
CA LEU A 131 10.29 -11.31 -0.25
C LEU A 131 9.38 -11.68 -1.42
N THR A 132 8.97 -12.94 -1.48
CA THR A 132 8.00 -13.43 -2.45
C THR A 132 6.75 -13.89 -1.72
N VAL A 133 5.62 -13.34 -2.12
CA VAL A 133 4.30 -13.67 -1.58
C VAL A 133 3.50 -14.45 -2.64
N ARG A 134 2.84 -15.52 -2.22
CA ARG A 134 1.88 -16.27 -3.06
C ARG A 134 0.47 -16.06 -2.54
N ILE A 135 -0.46 -15.78 -3.45
CA ILE A 135 -1.87 -15.50 -3.17
C ILE A 135 -2.80 -16.43 -3.96
#